data_29833245900cc475f516e4ccf925293b
#
_entry.id   29833245900cc475f516e4ccf925293b
#
_cell.length_a   1.000
_cell.length_b   1.000
_cell.length_c   1.000
_cell.angle_alpha   90.00
_cell.angle_beta   90.00
_cell.angle_gamma   90.00
#
_symmetry.space_group_name_H-M   'P 1'
#
loop_
_entity.id
_entity.type
_entity.pdbx_description
1 polymer ?
#
loop_
_entity_poly.entity_id
_entity_poly.type
_entity_poly.pdbx_seq_one_letter_code
_entity_poly.pdbx_strand_id
1 'polypeptide(L)'
;MSYRWNLSLSKLLVLVFLCLSMPSGFAQTTKTASAGSVATAGSTPALPSEATVDGFLKQMFGWNQDLTWKVAGIKPAEVPGFAEVTAVFNTPQGQQVFRIFVTPDQKFAMTGDIVPFGADPFAAAMADLKAANGPVHGATDAVVTIVEFGDLECPACKAAQPNITKLLGEEPKVKLIFQNYPLESIHKWSFLGAKYVDCVGRESNDAVWKFIGIVYEHQGEITPETAETMLKGYAKDAGADPATVSACVAKPETEKRVRESLALGTKLNVTSTPTFFINGRKVVGFGNNTPYEVVKSMVDYAVNRPAK
;
A
#
# COMPACT_ATOMS: atom_id res chain seq x y z
N MET A 1 5.35 34.43 -18.50
CA MET A 1 4.34 34.18 -19.55
C MET A 1 3.10 33.63 -18.88
N SER A 2 2.11 34.47 -18.75
CA SER A 2 0.86 34.24 -18.03
C SER A 2 -0.20 33.68 -18.98
N TYR A 3 -0.69 32.47 -18.73
CA TYR A 3 -1.88 31.95 -19.42
C TYR A 3 -3.12 32.21 -18.57
N ARG A 4 -3.93 33.18 -19.02
CA ARG A 4 -5.28 33.46 -18.49
C ARG A 4 -6.27 32.56 -19.25
N TRP A 5 -7.03 31.75 -18.54
CA TRP A 5 -8.19 31.06 -19.08
C TRP A 5 -9.43 31.93 -18.93
N ASN A 6 -9.98 32.36 -20.07
CA ASN A 6 -11.26 33.04 -20.15
C ASN A 6 -12.40 32.01 -20.21
N LEU A 7 -13.26 32.02 -19.24
CA LEU A 7 -14.56 31.36 -19.27
C LEU A 7 -15.54 32.24 -20.02
N SER A 8 -15.99 31.79 -21.17
CA SER A 8 -17.10 32.39 -21.93
C SER A 8 -18.39 31.62 -21.64
N LEU A 9 -19.32 32.28 -20.94
CA LEU A 9 -20.73 31.87 -20.87
C LEU A 9 -21.40 32.21 -22.20
N SER A 10 -22.05 31.28 -22.85
CA SER A 10 -23.11 31.60 -23.82
C SER A 10 -24.16 30.51 -23.95
N LYS A 11 -25.33 30.89 -23.47
CA LYS A 11 -26.66 30.73 -24.07
C LYS A 11 -27.33 29.35 -24.11
N LEU A 12 -28.21 29.25 -23.16
CA LEU A 12 -29.41 28.42 -23.08
C LEU A 12 -30.27 28.65 -24.34
N LEU A 13 -30.61 27.56 -25.04
CA LEU A 13 -31.70 27.56 -26.06
C LEU A 13 -32.72 26.50 -25.64
N VAL A 14 -33.85 27.01 -25.12
CA VAL A 14 -35.08 26.25 -24.85
C VAL A 14 -35.80 26.05 -26.17
N LEU A 15 -35.98 24.79 -26.56
CA LEU A 15 -36.90 24.42 -27.67
C LEU A 15 -38.06 23.63 -27.09
N VAL A 16 -39.20 24.34 -27.03
CA VAL A 16 -40.53 23.78 -26.75
C VAL A 16 -41.00 23.06 -28.00
N PHE A 17 -41.24 21.76 -27.95
CA PHE A 17 -41.99 21.05 -28.98
C PHE A 17 -43.36 20.67 -28.48
N LEU A 18 -44.34 21.19 -29.19
CA LEU A 18 -45.78 20.97 -29.04
C LEU A 18 -46.12 19.49 -29.38
N CYS A 19 -46.87 18.86 -28.49
CA CYS A 19 -47.48 17.55 -28.72
C CYS A 19 -48.62 17.70 -29.71
N LEU A 20 -48.58 16.97 -30.82
CA LEU A 20 -49.74 16.62 -31.65
C LEU A 20 -50.03 15.11 -31.45
N SER A 21 -51.18 14.84 -30.87
CA SER A 21 -51.74 13.51 -30.66
C SER A 21 -52.27 12.91 -31.93
N MET A 22 -51.83 11.67 -32.27
CA MET A 22 -52.55 10.76 -33.19
C MET A 22 -52.63 9.35 -32.58
N PRO A 23 -53.74 8.71 -32.58
CA PRO A 23 -53.89 7.33 -32.11
C PRO A 23 -53.66 6.37 -33.29
N SER A 24 -52.76 5.44 -33.14
CA SER A 24 -52.66 4.27 -34.02
C SER A 24 -52.31 3.06 -33.19
N GLY A 25 -53.30 2.16 -33.09
CA GLY A 25 -53.13 0.91 -32.39
C GLY A 25 -52.10 0.01 -33.06
N PHE A 26 -51.15 -0.43 -32.28
CA PHE A 26 -50.30 -1.57 -32.62
C PHE A 26 -50.44 -2.63 -31.54
N ALA A 27 -50.93 -3.79 -31.99
CA ALA A 27 -51.00 -4.99 -31.16
C ALA A 27 -49.60 -5.35 -30.66
N GLN A 28 -49.34 -5.25 -29.35
CA GLN A 28 -48.16 -5.78 -28.68
C GLN A 28 -48.27 -7.31 -28.60
N THR A 29 -47.57 -8.01 -29.43
CA THR A 29 -47.20 -9.41 -29.18
C THR A 29 -46.21 -9.43 -28.02
N THR A 30 -46.70 -9.80 -26.85
CA THR A 30 -45.86 -10.11 -25.67
C THR A 30 -45.04 -11.36 -25.99
N LYS A 31 -43.81 -11.16 -26.46
CA LYS A 31 -42.77 -12.19 -26.33
C LYS A 31 -42.40 -12.27 -24.85
N THR A 32 -42.86 -13.35 -24.18
CA THR A 32 -42.36 -13.77 -22.90
C THR A 32 -40.85 -13.90 -23.00
N ALA A 33 -40.09 -12.93 -22.46
CA ALA A 33 -38.67 -13.07 -22.24
C ALA A 33 -38.52 -14.21 -21.20
N SER A 34 -37.98 -15.32 -21.67
CA SER A 34 -37.50 -16.39 -20.80
C SER A 34 -36.59 -15.78 -19.75
N ALA A 35 -36.94 -15.92 -18.49
CA ALA A 35 -36.12 -15.54 -17.35
C ALA A 35 -34.78 -16.25 -17.53
N GLY A 36 -33.77 -15.45 -17.86
CA GLY A 36 -32.40 -15.92 -17.88
C GLY A 36 -32.07 -16.52 -16.52
N SER A 37 -31.66 -17.76 -16.56
CA SER A 37 -31.17 -18.52 -15.42
C SER A 37 -30.22 -17.66 -14.63
N VAL A 38 -30.59 -17.33 -13.40
CA VAL A 38 -29.68 -16.78 -12.40
C VAL A 38 -28.57 -17.81 -12.25
N ALA A 39 -27.36 -17.46 -12.67
CA ALA A 39 -26.20 -18.31 -12.51
C ALA A 39 -26.07 -18.67 -11.03
N THR A 40 -26.24 -19.93 -10.73
CA THR A 40 -26.05 -20.53 -9.42
C THR A 40 -24.60 -20.21 -8.95
N ALA A 41 -24.50 -19.53 -7.84
CA ALA A 41 -23.27 -19.36 -7.09
C ALA A 41 -22.68 -20.74 -6.79
N GLY A 42 -21.50 -21.08 -7.36
CA GLY A 42 -20.85 -22.34 -7.00
C GLY A 42 -19.73 -22.84 -7.90
N SER A 43 -19.43 -22.24 -9.05
CA SER A 43 -18.25 -22.66 -9.81
C SER A 43 -17.03 -21.81 -9.39
N THR A 44 -16.03 -22.48 -8.84
CA THR A 44 -14.71 -21.85 -8.69
C THR A 44 -14.29 -21.30 -10.06
N PRO A 45 -13.93 -20.01 -10.16
CA PRO A 45 -13.54 -19.43 -11.44
C PRO A 45 -12.36 -20.20 -12.01
N ALA A 46 -12.38 -20.51 -13.30
CA ALA A 46 -11.24 -21.10 -13.99
C ALA A 46 -10.09 -20.09 -13.92
N LEU A 47 -9.03 -20.46 -13.23
CA LEU A 47 -7.82 -19.63 -13.14
C LEU A 47 -7.07 -19.70 -14.48
N PRO A 48 -6.47 -18.60 -14.96
CA PRO A 48 -5.60 -18.63 -16.12
C PRO A 48 -4.39 -19.54 -15.85
N SER A 49 -3.88 -20.21 -16.88
CA SER A 49 -2.64 -20.97 -16.74
C SER A 49 -1.44 -20.02 -16.63
N GLU A 50 -0.36 -20.49 -16.01
CA GLU A 50 0.90 -19.75 -15.95
C GLU A 50 1.41 -19.40 -17.35
N ALA A 51 1.30 -20.33 -18.31
CA ALA A 51 1.66 -20.10 -19.70
C ALA A 51 0.84 -18.97 -20.37
N THR A 52 -0.46 -18.88 -20.04
CA THR A 52 -1.32 -17.78 -20.53
C THR A 52 -0.87 -16.44 -19.98
N VAL A 53 -0.57 -16.40 -18.67
CA VAL A 53 -0.07 -15.21 -17.99
C VAL A 53 1.29 -14.79 -18.56
N ASP A 54 2.22 -15.73 -18.72
CA ASP A 54 3.55 -15.46 -19.27
C ASP A 54 3.46 -14.94 -20.70
N GLY A 55 2.60 -15.54 -21.54
CA GLY A 55 2.33 -15.05 -22.87
C GLY A 55 1.81 -13.61 -22.90
N PHE A 56 0.89 -13.27 -22.00
CA PHE A 56 0.40 -11.90 -21.83
C PHE A 56 1.51 -10.93 -21.40
N LEU A 57 2.28 -11.26 -20.38
CA LEU A 57 3.39 -10.45 -19.88
C LEU A 57 4.46 -10.24 -20.96
N LYS A 58 4.74 -11.28 -21.76
CA LYS A 58 5.67 -11.20 -22.88
C LYS A 58 5.20 -10.22 -23.97
N GLN A 59 3.90 -10.17 -24.26
CA GLN A 59 3.36 -9.19 -25.20
C GLN A 59 3.41 -7.78 -24.64
N MET A 60 3.15 -7.61 -23.34
CA MET A 60 3.12 -6.31 -22.69
C MET A 60 4.52 -5.70 -22.48
N PHE A 61 5.49 -6.53 -22.09
CA PHE A 61 6.78 -6.06 -21.55
C PHE A 61 8.00 -6.64 -22.27
N GLY A 62 7.85 -7.63 -23.16
CA GLY A 62 8.95 -8.31 -23.83
C GLY A 62 9.76 -7.46 -24.80
N TRP A 63 9.30 -6.23 -25.10
CA TRP A 63 10.09 -5.23 -25.83
C TRP A 63 11.26 -4.65 -25.00
N ASN A 64 11.20 -4.75 -23.67
CA ASN A 64 12.26 -4.28 -22.78
C ASN A 64 13.15 -5.47 -22.37
N GLN A 65 14.36 -5.52 -22.92
CA GLN A 65 15.30 -6.61 -22.68
C GLN A 65 15.91 -6.63 -21.27
N ASP A 66 15.87 -5.49 -20.56
CA ASP A 66 16.37 -5.37 -19.19
C ASP A 66 15.34 -5.82 -18.14
N LEU A 67 14.12 -6.19 -18.60
CA LEU A 67 13.02 -6.59 -17.74
C LEU A 67 12.81 -8.10 -17.85
N THR A 68 12.95 -8.80 -16.73
CA THR A 68 12.57 -10.20 -16.60
C THR A 68 11.51 -10.36 -15.54
N TRP A 69 10.71 -11.44 -15.61
CA TRP A 69 9.66 -11.68 -14.63
C TRP A 69 9.53 -13.17 -14.31
N LYS A 70 8.87 -13.40 -13.19
CA LYS A 70 8.41 -14.72 -12.77
C LYS A 70 6.98 -14.62 -12.27
N VAL A 71 6.11 -15.51 -12.68
CA VAL A 71 4.78 -15.68 -12.08
C VAL A 71 4.97 -16.33 -10.71
N ALA A 72 4.67 -15.59 -9.65
CA ALA A 72 4.85 -16.06 -8.28
C ALA A 72 3.60 -16.76 -7.73
N GLY A 73 2.42 -16.48 -8.30
CA GLY A 73 1.18 -17.12 -7.89
C GLY A 73 -0.01 -16.72 -8.75
N ILE A 74 -0.96 -17.63 -8.84
CA ILE A 74 -2.27 -17.44 -9.47
C ILE A 74 -3.32 -18.02 -8.52
N LYS A 75 -4.23 -17.22 -8.05
CA LYS A 75 -5.28 -17.62 -7.09
C LYS A 75 -6.61 -16.91 -7.38
N PRO A 76 -7.73 -17.38 -6.82
CA PRO A 76 -8.96 -16.59 -6.81
C PRO A 76 -8.73 -15.24 -6.12
N ALA A 77 -9.26 -14.16 -6.69
CA ALA A 77 -9.23 -12.84 -6.07
C ALA A 77 -10.31 -12.72 -4.99
N GLU A 78 -10.22 -11.68 -4.14
CA GLU A 78 -11.27 -11.33 -3.18
C GLU A 78 -12.60 -10.99 -3.87
N VAL A 79 -12.53 -10.44 -5.09
CA VAL A 79 -13.71 -10.17 -5.91
C VAL A 79 -14.14 -11.49 -6.58
N PRO A 80 -15.36 -11.97 -6.31
CA PRO A 80 -15.84 -13.23 -6.86
C PRO A 80 -15.73 -13.31 -8.37
N GLY A 81 -15.20 -14.42 -8.86
CA GLY A 81 -15.04 -14.70 -10.28
C GLY A 81 -13.73 -14.18 -10.89
N PHE A 82 -13.05 -13.24 -10.26
CA PHE A 82 -11.73 -12.77 -10.73
C PHE A 82 -10.61 -13.69 -10.29
N ALA A 83 -9.55 -13.74 -11.10
CA ALA A 83 -8.27 -14.31 -10.71
C ALA A 83 -7.29 -13.21 -10.34
N GLU A 84 -6.52 -13.43 -9.26
CA GLU A 84 -5.40 -12.59 -8.90
C GLU A 84 -4.10 -13.28 -9.30
N VAL A 85 -3.30 -12.59 -10.10
CA VAL A 85 -1.97 -13.02 -10.53
C VAL A 85 -0.94 -12.14 -9.85
N THR A 86 0.04 -12.76 -9.20
CA THR A 86 1.22 -12.08 -8.66
C THR A 86 2.41 -12.39 -9.55
N ALA A 87 3.02 -11.36 -10.12
CA ALA A 87 4.26 -11.46 -10.89
C ALA A 87 5.36 -10.65 -10.23
N VAL A 88 6.56 -11.22 -10.14
CA VAL A 88 7.76 -10.53 -9.65
C VAL A 88 8.61 -10.16 -10.85
N PHE A 89 8.82 -8.87 -11.02
CA PHE A 89 9.68 -8.31 -12.06
C PHE A 89 11.05 -8.00 -11.51
N ASN A 90 12.09 -8.40 -12.23
CA ASN A 90 13.44 -7.94 -11.98
C ASN A 90 13.70 -6.74 -12.89
N THR A 91 14.03 -5.61 -12.29
CA THR A 91 14.36 -4.36 -12.97
C THR A 91 15.78 -3.94 -12.61
N PRO A 92 16.42 -3.00 -13.34
CA PRO A 92 17.71 -2.42 -12.94
C PRO A 92 17.68 -1.77 -11.54
N GLN A 93 16.49 -1.39 -11.05
CA GLN A 93 16.28 -0.78 -9.72
C GLN A 93 15.94 -1.81 -8.64
N GLY A 94 15.94 -3.12 -8.97
CA GLY A 94 15.60 -4.21 -8.06
C GLY A 94 14.30 -4.91 -8.41
N GLN A 95 13.86 -5.79 -7.52
CA GLN A 95 12.63 -6.56 -7.71
C GLN A 95 11.40 -5.72 -7.38
N GLN A 96 10.37 -5.87 -8.21
CA GLN A 96 9.05 -5.23 -8.00
C GLN A 96 7.96 -6.29 -8.12
N VAL A 97 6.97 -6.22 -7.22
CA VAL A 97 5.82 -7.11 -7.23
C VAL A 97 4.68 -6.42 -7.96
N PHE A 98 4.18 -7.07 -9.01
CA PHE A 98 3.00 -6.64 -9.75
C PHE A 98 1.81 -7.53 -9.45
N ARG A 99 0.66 -6.93 -9.22
CA ARG A 99 -0.62 -7.63 -9.10
C ARG A 99 -1.48 -7.31 -10.32
N ILE A 100 -2.05 -8.35 -10.87
CA ILE A 100 -2.90 -8.30 -12.06
C ILE A 100 -4.18 -9.04 -11.71
N PHE A 101 -5.33 -8.43 -11.99
CA PHE A 101 -6.64 -9.06 -11.84
C PHE A 101 -7.18 -9.41 -13.22
N VAL A 102 -7.51 -10.68 -13.40
CA VAL A 102 -8.04 -11.20 -14.66
C VAL A 102 -9.55 -11.41 -14.50
N THR A 103 -10.33 -10.92 -15.48
CA THR A 103 -11.79 -11.06 -15.46
C THR A 103 -12.24 -12.52 -15.53
N PRO A 104 -13.47 -12.85 -15.07
CA PRO A 104 -13.98 -14.24 -15.09
C PRO A 104 -13.96 -14.90 -16.46
N ASP A 105 -14.15 -14.13 -17.52
CA ASP A 105 -14.10 -14.58 -18.92
C ASP A 105 -12.68 -14.62 -19.51
N GLN A 106 -11.67 -14.26 -18.72
CA GLN A 106 -10.25 -14.21 -19.06
C GLN A 106 -9.92 -13.32 -20.27
N LYS A 107 -10.76 -12.32 -20.58
CA LYS A 107 -10.56 -11.43 -21.73
C LYS A 107 -9.85 -10.13 -21.38
N PHE A 108 -9.94 -9.72 -20.10
CA PHE A 108 -9.36 -8.45 -19.66
C PHE A 108 -8.47 -8.66 -18.45
N ALA A 109 -7.40 -7.90 -18.40
CA ALA A 109 -6.50 -7.77 -17.26
C ALA A 109 -6.53 -6.33 -16.74
N MET A 110 -6.57 -6.18 -15.41
CA MET A 110 -6.54 -4.90 -14.72
C MET A 110 -5.35 -4.87 -13.77
N THR A 111 -4.71 -3.73 -13.66
CA THR A 111 -3.61 -3.49 -12.71
C THR A 111 -4.05 -2.48 -11.66
N GLY A 112 -3.44 -2.55 -10.49
CA GLY A 112 -3.74 -1.64 -9.37
C GLY A 112 -4.44 -2.31 -8.21
N ASP A 113 -4.88 -1.49 -7.24
CA ASP A 113 -5.59 -1.99 -6.07
C ASP A 113 -7.10 -2.11 -6.36
N ILE A 114 -7.71 -3.20 -5.89
CA ILE A 114 -9.17 -3.31 -5.81
C ILE A 114 -9.60 -2.66 -4.50
N VAL A 115 -10.42 -1.62 -4.61
CA VAL A 115 -10.93 -0.88 -3.46
C VAL A 115 -12.41 -1.22 -3.30
N PRO A 116 -12.89 -1.58 -2.09
CA PRO A 116 -14.30 -1.80 -1.83
C PRO A 116 -15.14 -0.58 -2.22
N PHE A 117 -16.20 -0.80 -3.00
CA PHE A 117 -17.13 0.26 -3.38
C PHE A 117 -18.20 0.42 -2.30
N GLY A 118 -18.30 1.62 -1.72
CA GLY A 118 -19.27 1.91 -0.68
C GLY A 118 -18.95 3.18 0.11
N ALA A 119 -19.73 3.42 1.17
CA ALA A 119 -19.59 4.61 2.01
C ALA A 119 -18.30 4.63 2.84
N ASP A 120 -17.73 3.45 3.11
CA ASP A 120 -16.49 3.30 3.87
C ASP A 120 -15.54 2.29 3.21
N PRO A 121 -14.87 2.69 2.13
CA PRO A 121 -14.01 1.81 1.35
C PRO A 121 -12.75 1.36 2.11
N PHE A 122 -12.41 2.00 3.22
CA PHE A 122 -11.19 1.71 3.99
C PHE A 122 -11.45 0.93 5.28
N ALA A 123 -12.71 0.58 5.58
CA ALA A 123 -13.09 -0.09 6.83
C ALA A 123 -12.33 -1.42 7.04
N ALA A 124 -12.19 -2.22 5.99
CA ALA A 124 -11.46 -3.49 6.07
C ALA A 124 -9.98 -3.28 6.40
N ALA A 125 -9.31 -2.35 5.69
CA ALA A 125 -7.92 -2.01 5.96
C ALA A 125 -7.75 -1.44 7.38
N MET A 126 -8.68 -0.58 7.85
CA MET A 126 -8.68 -0.06 9.22
C MET A 126 -8.81 -1.18 10.26
N ALA A 127 -9.64 -2.18 10.00
CA ALA A 127 -9.81 -3.32 10.90
C ALA A 127 -8.50 -4.14 11.01
N ASP A 128 -7.84 -4.39 9.89
CA ASP A 128 -6.58 -5.13 9.84
C ASP A 128 -5.43 -4.35 10.49
N LEU A 129 -5.37 -3.03 10.27
CA LEU A 129 -4.35 -2.15 10.85
C LEU A 129 -4.43 -2.03 12.38
N LYS A 130 -5.50 -2.50 13.04
CA LYS A 130 -5.54 -2.64 14.51
C LYS A 130 -4.48 -3.62 15.04
N ALA A 131 -3.98 -4.52 14.19
CA ALA A 131 -2.88 -5.43 14.51
C ALA A 131 -1.49 -4.76 14.42
N ALA A 132 -1.39 -3.54 13.93
CA ALA A 132 -0.14 -2.79 13.91
C ALA A 132 0.35 -2.54 15.34
N ASN A 133 1.57 -2.97 15.65
CA ASN A 133 2.12 -2.99 16.99
C ASN A 133 3.54 -2.40 17.08
N GLY A 134 3.96 -1.71 16.04
CA GLY A 134 5.25 -1.02 16.00
C GLY A 134 5.29 0.23 16.89
N PRO A 135 6.47 0.89 17.00
CA PRO A 135 6.62 2.10 17.79
C PRO A 135 5.71 3.24 17.29
N VAL A 136 5.22 4.02 18.25
CA VAL A 136 4.27 5.11 17.99
C VAL A 136 4.93 6.46 18.20
N HIS A 137 4.73 7.40 17.26
CA HIS A 137 5.14 8.79 17.36
C HIS A 137 3.96 9.73 17.14
N GLY A 138 3.91 10.84 17.86
CA GLY A 138 2.86 11.86 17.73
C GLY A 138 1.79 11.78 18.80
N ALA A 139 0.58 12.23 18.50
CA ALA A 139 -0.48 12.46 19.47
C ALA A 139 -1.03 11.17 20.11
N THR A 140 -1.24 11.20 21.42
CA THR A 140 -1.90 10.11 22.17
C THR A 140 -3.41 10.09 21.94
N ASP A 141 -4.01 11.25 21.67
CA ASP A 141 -5.42 11.47 21.35
C ASP A 141 -5.66 11.68 19.85
N ALA A 142 -4.80 11.10 19.01
CA ALA A 142 -4.84 11.26 17.57
C ALA A 142 -6.18 10.85 16.96
N VAL A 143 -6.72 11.71 16.10
CA VAL A 143 -7.90 11.43 15.28
C VAL A 143 -7.52 10.81 13.93
N VAL A 144 -6.27 10.97 13.51
CA VAL A 144 -5.70 10.32 12.32
C VAL A 144 -4.54 9.42 12.73
N THR A 145 -4.62 8.18 12.33
CA THR A 145 -3.53 7.21 12.46
C THR A 145 -2.90 6.98 11.09
N ILE A 146 -1.60 7.22 11.02
CA ILE A 146 -0.78 6.83 9.87
C ILE A 146 0.00 5.58 10.28
N VAL A 147 -0.07 4.53 9.47
CA VAL A 147 0.79 3.35 9.62
C VAL A 147 1.75 3.33 8.45
N GLU A 148 3.04 3.43 8.72
CA GLU A 148 4.12 3.29 7.76
C GLU A 148 4.63 1.86 7.76
N PHE A 149 4.55 1.17 6.63
CA PHE A 149 5.31 -0.04 6.38
C PHE A 149 6.66 0.36 5.82
N GLY A 150 7.68 0.26 6.66
CA GLY A 150 9.02 0.79 6.41
C GLY A 150 10.11 -0.26 6.54
N ASP A 151 11.24 0.03 5.89
CA ASP A 151 12.44 -0.79 5.86
C ASP A 151 13.65 0.11 6.09
N LEU A 152 14.45 -0.19 7.11
CA LEU A 152 15.61 0.63 7.46
C LEU A 152 16.72 0.64 6.39
N GLU A 153 16.77 -0.36 5.52
CA GLU A 153 17.74 -0.42 4.42
C GLU A 153 17.20 0.25 3.14
N CYS A 154 15.90 0.60 3.08
CA CYS A 154 15.29 1.20 1.91
C CYS A 154 15.64 2.69 1.76
N PRO A 155 16.31 3.12 0.66
CA PRO A 155 16.63 4.53 0.44
C PRO A 155 15.40 5.43 0.30
N ALA A 156 14.30 4.90 -0.25
CA ALA A 156 13.05 5.64 -0.37
C ALA A 156 12.39 5.90 0.99
N CYS A 157 12.55 4.98 1.97
CA CYS A 157 12.11 5.19 3.34
C CYS A 157 12.91 6.31 4.02
N LYS A 158 14.25 6.31 3.86
CA LYS A 158 15.10 7.43 4.30
C LYS A 158 14.64 8.76 3.70
N ALA A 159 14.40 8.80 2.38
CA ALA A 159 13.98 10.00 1.67
C ALA A 159 12.59 10.53 2.10
N ALA A 160 11.73 9.68 2.65
CA ALA A 160 10.42 10.07 3.15
C ALA A 160 10.47 10.77 4.53
N GLN A 161 11.51 10.55 5.33
CA GLN A 161 11.58 11.02 6.72
C GLN A 161 11.41 12.53 6.91
N PRO A 162 12.01 13.42 6.09
CA PRO A 162 11.79 14.87 6.22
C PRO A 162 10.32 15.26 6.05
N ASN A 163 9.61 14.62 5.11
CA ASN A 163 8.18 14.86 4.88
C ASN A 163 7.31 14.35 6.03
N ILE A 164 7.66 13.20 6.61
CA ILE A 164 6.97 12.64 7.78
C ILE A 164 7.15 13.58 8.98
N THR A 165 8.37 14.00 9.26
CA THR A 165 8.70 14.93 10.36
C THR A 165 7.95 16.25 10.22
N LYS A 166 7.95 16.81 9.00
CA LYS A 166 7.20 18.05 8.70
C LYS A 166 5.71 17.84 8.96
N LEU A 167 5.12 16.76 8.45
CA LEU A 167 3.69 16.46 8.59
C LEU A 167 3.28 16.33 10.06
N LEU A 168 4.04 15.59 10.86
CA LEU A 168 3.76 15.41 12.29
C LEU A 168 3.93 16.72 13.07
N GLY A 169 4.85 17.60 12.67
CA GLY A 169 5.02 18.93 13.25
C GLY A 169 3.87 19.89 12.94
N GLU A 170 3.26 19.77 11.76
CA GLU A 170 2.14 20.61 11.32
C GLU A 170 0.77 20.08 11.81
N GLU A 171 0.66 18.76 12.12
CA GLU A 171 -0.61 18.08 12.43
C GLU A 171 -0.60 17.48 13.84
N PRO A 172 -0.92 18.26 14.87
CA PRO A 172 -0.85 17.81 16.28
C PRO A 172 -1.89 16.74 16.64
N LYS A 173 -2.85 16.43 15.75
CA LYS A 173 -3.85 15.37 15.95
C LYS A 173 -3.55 14.08 15.16
N VAL A 174 -2.32 13.96 14.70
CA VAL A 174 -1.84 12.78 13.94
C VAL A 174 -0.88 11.98 14.81
N LYS A 175 -0.96 10.65 14.69
CA LYS A 175 0.07 9.73 15.16
C LYS A 175 0.57 8.85 14.02
N LEU A 176 1.84 8.50 14.08
CA LEU A 176 2.51 7.56 13.19
C LEU A 176 2.81 6.26 13.96
N ILE A 177 2.57 5.13 13.32
CA ILE A 177 3.05 3.81 13.76
C ILE A 177 4.03 3.33 12.69
N PHE A 178 5.27 3.06 13.07
CA PHE A 178 6.27 2.46 12.19
C PHE A 178 6.17 0.94 12.26
N GLN A 179 5.72 0.32 11.16
CA GLN A 179 5.54 -1.12 11.06
C GLN A 179 6.65 -1.72 10.19
N ASN A 180 7.47 -2.59 10.75
CA ASN A 180 8.59 -3.19 10.05
C ASN A 180 8.11 -3.98 8.80
N TYR A 181 8.71 -3.69 7.65
CA TYR A 181 8.46 -4.42 6.41
C TYR A 181 9.76 -4.62 5.61
N PRO A 182 10.70 -5.44 6.13
CA PRO A 182 12.00 -5.66 5.51
C PRO A 182 11.86 -6.40 4.17
N LEU A 183 12.45 -5.85 3.11
CA LEU A 183 12.47 -6.42 1.76
C LEU A 183 13.69 -7.33 1.58
N GLU A 184 13.75 -8.45 2.28
CA GLU A 184 14.89 -9.37 2.39
C GLU A 184 15.46 -9.83 1.02
N SER A 185 14.65 -9.84 -0.03
CA SER A 185 15.08 -10.26 -1.37
C SER A 185 16.08 -9.30 -2.00
N ILE A 186 15.99 -8.00 -1.65
CA ILE A 186 16.82 -6.92 -2.23
C ILE A 186 17.66 -6.20 -1.18
N HIS A 187 17.26 -6.22 0.09
CA HIS A 187 17.91 -5.55 1.22
C HIS A 187 18.49 -6.57 2.18
N LYS A 188 19.81 -6.65 2.27
CA LYS A 188 20.51 -7.78 2.89
C LYS A 188 20.56 -7.74 4.43
N TRP A 189 20.52 -6.54 5.02
CA TRP A 189 20.52 -6.36 6.47
C TRP A 189 19.16 -5.87 7.02
N SER A 190 18.19 -5.66 6.15
CA SER A 190 16.88 -5.11 6.50
C SER A 190 16.13 -5.91 7.57
N PHE A 191 16.19 -7.25 7.49
CA PHE A 191 15.54 -8.12 8.49
C PHE A 191 16.21 -8.00 9.88
N LEU A 192 17.52 -7.90 9.91
CA LEU A 192 18.26 -7.62 11.15
C LEU A 192 17.89 -6.23 11.69
N GLY A 193 17.85 -5.21 10.84
CA GLY A 193 17.40 -3.86 11.19
C GLY A 193 15.99 -3.85 11.80
N ALA A 194 15.05 -4.59 11.21
CA ALA A 194 13.70 -4.75 11.73
C ALA A 194 13.66 -5.39 13.13
N LYS A 195 14.52 -6.39 13.41
CA LYS A 195 14.65 -6.98 14.73
C LYS A 195 15.18 -5.97 15.77
N TYR A 196 16.12 -5.11 15.35
CA TYR A 196 16.61 -4.04 16.23
C TYR A 196 15.53 -3.00 16.52
N VAL A 197 14.74 -2.57 15.52
CA VAL A 197 13.58 -1.68 15.75
C VAL A 197 12.61 -2.28 16.76
N ASP A 198 12.24 -3.56 16.60
CA ASP A 198 11.33 -4.24 17.53
C ASP A 198 11.91 -4.25 18.95
N CYS A 199 13.19 -4.59 19.11
CA CYS A 199 13.81 -4.73 20.43
C CYS A 199 14.07 -3.39 21.13
N VAL A 200 14.55 -2.38 20.40
CA VAL A 200 14.74 -1.03 20.94
C VAL A 200 13.38 -0.43 21.33
N GLY A 201 12.36 -0.61 20.47
CA GLY A 201 11.01 -0.12 20.75
C GLY A 201 10.33 -0.75 21.95
N ARG A 202 10.66 -2.01 22.26
CA ARG A 202 10.18 -2.69 23.47
C ARG A 202 10.84 -2.20 24.74
N GLU A 203 12.06 -1.72 24.64
CA GLU A 203 12.76 -1.12 25.78
C GLU A 203 12.31 0.33 26.00
N SER A 204 12.29 1.12 24.94
CA SER A 204 11.91 2.53 24.99
C SER A 204 11.36 3.04 23.66
N ASN A 205 10.14 3.57 23.70
CA ASN A 205 9.55 4.22 22.54
C ASN A 205 10.35 5.47 22.09
N ASP A 206 10.92 6.23 23.04
CA ASP A 206 11.73 7.41 22.68
C ASP A 206 13.07 7.02 22.07
N ALA A 207 13.68 5.94 22.56
CA ALA A 207 14.94 5.44 22.04
C ALA A 207 14.78 4.91 20.63
N VAL A 208 13.69 4.21 20.30
CA VAL A 208 13.51 3.63 18.96
C VAL A 208 13.38 4.70 17.87
N TRP A 209 12.74 5.83 18.14
CA TRP A 209 12.64 6.91 17.15
C TRP A 209 13.97 7.58 16.90
N LYS A 210 14.79 7.75 17.94
CA LYS A 210 16.18 8.20 17.79
C LYS A 210 17.00 7.17 17.02
N PHE A 211 16.85 5.89 17.32
CA PHE A 211 17.52 4.79 16.63
C PHE A 211 17.19 4.77 15.15
N ILE A 212 15.90 4.84 14.76
CA ILE A 212 15.47 4.91 13.37
C ILE A 212 16.12 6.10 12.66
N GLY A 213 16.14 7.27 13.29
CA GLY A 213 16.78 8.48 12.75
C GLY A 213 18.28 8.28 12.49
N ILE A 214 19.01 7.76 13.48
CA ILE A 214 20.47 7.49 13.37
C ILE A 214 20.75 6.47 12.26
N VAL A 215 19.97 5.39 12.20
CA VAL A 215 20.13 4.36 11.17
C VAL A 215 19.90 4.94 9.77
N TYR A 216 18.87 5.75 9.57
CA TYR A 216 18.66 6.40 8.27
C TYR A 216 19.75 7.40 7.94
N GLU A 217 20.26 8.16 8.90
CA GLU A 217 21.39 9.09 8.69
C GLU A 217 22.60 8.33 8.12
N HIS A 218 22.97 7.22 8.75
CA HIS A 218 24.15 6.40 8.41
C HIS A 218 23.84 5.21 7.50
N GLN A 219 22.66 5.16 6.87
CA GLN A 219 22.18 4.01 6.08
C GLN A 219 23.18 3.53 5.03
N GLY A 220 23.85 4.47 4.33
CA GLY A 220 24.81 4.15 3.27
C GLY A 220 26.16 3.58 3.76
N GLU A 221 26.42 3.61 5.07
CA GLU A 221 27.64 3.10 5.68
C GLU A 221 27.49 1.65 6.15
N ILE A 222 26.24 1.18 6.27
CA ILE A 222 25.91 -0.16 6.78
C ILE A 222 26.03 -1.19 5.66
N THR A 223 26.85 -2.21 5.88
CA THR A 223 26.93 -3.39 5.01
C THR A 223 26.41 -4.64 5.74
N PRO A 224 26.11 -5.73 5.06
CA PRO A 224 25.71 -6.97 5.72
C PRO A 224 26.70 -7.44 6.80
N GLU A 225 28.00 -7.21 6.58
CA GLU A 225 29.08 -7.63 7.48
C GLU A 225 29.20 -6.71 8.71
N THR A 226 28.86 -5.43 8.58
CA THR A 226 28.97 -4.43 9.65
C THR A 226 27.67 -4.20 10.39
N ALA A 227 26.54 -4.63 9.83
CA ALA A 227 25.20 -4.30 10.29
C ALA A 227 24.98 -4.60 11.77
N GLU A 228 25.33 -5.80 12.25
CA GLU A 228 25.12 -6.17 13.65
C GLU A 228 25.88 -5.23 14.61
N THR A 229 27.14 -4.95 14.30
CA THR A 229 27.99 -4.07 15.13
C THR A 229 27.47 -2.64 15.12
N MET A 230 27.14 -2.12 13.94
CA MET A 230 26.68 -0.74 13.77
C MET A 230 25.31 -0.53 14.40
N LEU A 231 24.33 -1.42 14.13
CA LEU A 231 22.99 -1.33 14.73
C LEU A 231 23.02 -1.41 16.25
N LYS A 232 23.90 -2.26 16.82
CA LYS A 232 24.11 -2.32 18.26
C LYS A 232 24.69 -1.01 18.81
N GLY A 233 25.66 -0.42 18.11
CA GLY A 233 26.20 0.89 18.45
C GLY A 233 25.15 1.99 18.42
N TYR A 234 24.36 2.05 17.37
CA TYR A 234 23.28 3.04 17.20
C TYR A 234 22.15 2.86 18.22
N ALA A 235 21.85 1.63 18.65
CA ALA A 235 20.90 1.40 19.75
C ALA A 235 21.41 2.03 21.05
N LYS A 236 22.72 1.89 21.36
CA LYS A 236 23.35 2.55 22.50
C LYS A 236 23.30 4.08 22.38
N ASP A 237 23.64 4.63 21.21
CA ASP A 237 23.65 6.08 20.96
C ASP A 237 22.21 6.66 21.05
N ALA A 238 21.22 5.87 20.73
CA ALA A 238 19.79 6.20 20.91
C ALA A 238 19.34 6.15 22.39
N GLY A 239 20.14 5.60 23.29
CA GLY A 239 19.87 5.52 24.72
C GLY A 239 19.32 4.17 25.20
N ALA A 240 19.33 3.13 24.35
CA ALA A 240 18.96 1.77 24.76
C ALA A 240 20.15 1.01 25.36
N ASP A 241 19.88 0.02 26.23
CA ASP A 241 20.94 -0.86 26.73
C ASP A 241 21.34 -1.91 25.68
N PRO A 242 22.58 -1.85 25.15
CA PRO A 242 23.01 -2.71 24.06
C PRO A 242 23.06 -4.20 24.43
N ALA A 243 23.16 -4.56 25.71
CA ALA A 243 23.13 -5.95 26.16
C ALA A 243 21.70 -6.49 26.13
N THR A 244 20.74 -5.72 26.65
CA THR A 244 19.31 -6.03 26.63
C THR A 244 18.79 -6.15 25.20
N VAL A 245 19.13 -5.18 24.32
CA VAL A 245 18.74 -5.19 22.90
C VAL A 245 19.33 -6.42 22.19
N SER A 246 20.64 -6.72 22.36
CA SER A 246 21.25 -7.89 21.72
C SER A 246 20.62 -9.20 22.16
N ALA A 247 20.33 -9.35 23.48
CA ALA A 247 19.64 -10.52 23.99
C ALA A 247 18.22 -10.66 23.45
N CYS A 248 17.50 -9.53 23.21
CA CYS A 248 16.19 -9.52 22.57
C CYS A 248 16.28 -9.93 21.09
N VAL A 249 17.22 -9.35 20.33
CA VAL A 249 17.41 -9.62 18.88
C VAL A 249 17.70 -11.10 18.62
N ALA A 250 18.35 -11.79 19.54
CA ALA A 250 18.67 -13.21 19.42
C ALA A 250 17.48 -14.15 19.65
N LYS A 251 16.36 -13.65 20.19
CA LYS A 251 15.20 -14.49 20.53
C LYS A 251 14.37 -14.88 19.32
N PRO A 252 13.89 -16.13 19.23
CA PRO A 252 12.96 -16.54 18.18
C PRO A 252 11.65 -15.72 18.13
N GLU A 253 11.18 -15.25 19.30
CA GLU A 253 9.98 -14.43 19.41
C GLU A 253 10.13 -13.09 18.69
N THR A 254 11.33 -12.53 18.63
CA THR A 254 11.62 -11.30 17.89
C THR A 254 11.49 -11.53 16.37
N GLU A 255 12.06 -12.62 15.87
CA GLU A 255 11.86 -13.03 14.50
C GLU A 255 10.37 -13.22 14.17
N LYS A 256 9.65 -13.95 15.03
CA LYS A 256 8.20 -14.18 14.88
C LYS A 256 7.44 -12.87 14.75
N ARG A 257 7.71 -11.87 15.59
CA ARG A 257 7.03 -10.55 15.53
C ARG A 257 7.32 -9.81 14.22
N VAL A 258 8.57 -9.86 13.73
CA VAL A 258 8.89 -9.28 12.42
C VAL A 258 8.17 -10.00 11.29
N ARG A 259 8.07 -11.34 11.34
CA ARG A 259 7.30 -12.13 10.36
C ARG A 259 5.80 -11.83 10.43
N GLU A 260 5.24 -11.61 11.60
CA GLU A 260 3.84 -11.17 11.77
C GLU A 260 3.60 -9.78 11.16
N SER A 261 4.57 -8.87 11.30
CA SER A 261 4.53 -7.56 10.64
C SER A 261 4.55 -7.68 9.10
N LEU A 262 5.41 -8.55 8.57
CA LEU A 262 5.42 -8.87 7.14
C LEU A 262 4.09 -9.46 6.66
N ALA A 263 3.51 -10.38 7.45
CA ALA A 263 2.22 -10.99 7.12
C ALA A 263 1.09 -9.95 7.10
N LEU A 264 1.09 -8.99 8.04
CA LEU A 264 0.12 -7.88 8.04
C LEU A 264 0.27 -7.02 6.77
N GLY A 265 1.49 -6.62 6.42
CA GLY A 265 1.72 -5.84 5.20
C GLY A 265 1.31 -6.61 3.93
N THR A 266 1.63 -7.91 3.87
CA THR A 266 1.20 -8.78 2.77
C THR A 266 -0.32 -8.85 2.65
N LYS A 267 -1.04 -9.00 3.77
CA LYS A 267 -2.50 -8.98 3.83
C LYS A 267 -3.07 -7.66 3.30
N LEU A 268 -2.43 -6.55 3.63
CA LEU A 268 -2.80 -5.20 3.17
C LEU A 268 -2.26 -4.85 1.77
N ASN A 269 -1.72 -5.84 1.06
CA ASN A 269 -1.17 -5.67 -0.29
C ASN A 269 -0.04 -4.62 -0.36
N VAL A 270 0.82 -4.58 0.67
CA VAL A 270 2.07 -3.83 0.61
C VAL A 270 3.04 -4.56 -0.31
N THR A 271 3.49 -3.89 -1.37
CA THR A 271 4.40 -4.45 -2.39
C THR A 271 5.72 -3.70 -2.48
N SER A 272 5.83 -2.57 -1.80
CA SER A 272 7.03 -1.72 -1.78
C SER A 272 7.06 -0.90 -0.50
N THR A 273 8.25 -0.39 -0.15
CA THR A 273 8.46 0.53 0.96
C THR A 273 9.00 1.89 0.47
N PRO A 274 8.62 3.00 1.11
CA PRO A 274 7.60 3.07 2.15
C PRO A 274 6.18 3.00 1.57
N THR A 275 5.29 2.28 2.27
CA THR A 275 3.85 2.32 2.03
C THR A 275 3.15 2.81 3.30
N PHE A 276 2.27 3.78 3.15
CA PHE A 276 1.54 4.40 4.25
C PHE A 276 0.05 4.05 4.18
N PHE A 277 -0.58 3.98 5.33
CA PHE A 277 -2.03 3.92 5.45
C PHE A 277 -2.52 5.07 6.33
N ILE A 278 -3.24 6.02 5.74
CA ILE A 278 -3.83 7.17 6.43
C ILE A 278 -5.29 6.82 6.73
N ASN A 279 -5.60 6.49 7.98
CA ASN A 279 -6.91 5.93 8.36
C ASN A 279 -7.39 4.88 7.34
N GLY A 280 -6.54 3.91 7.01
CA GLY A 280 -6.81 2.81 6.08
C GLY A 280 -6.67 3.14 4.59
N ARG A 281 -6.53 4.39 4.20
CA ARG A 281 -6.23 4.79 2.81
C ARG A 281 -4.76 4.54 2.50
N LYS A 282 -4.48 3.65 1.56
CA LYS A 282 -3.13 3.32 1.11
C LYS A 282 -2.51 4.46 0.28
N VAL A 283 -1.26 4.77 0.57
CA VAL A 283 -0.43 5.76 -0.14
C VAL A 283 0.97 5.17 -0.30
N VAL A 284 1.51 5.18 -1.50
CA VAL A 284 2.83 4.62 -1.82
C VAL A 284 3.82 5.73 -2.14
N GLY A 285 5.01 5.67 -1.55
CA GLY A 285 6.12 6.54 -1.90
C GLY A 285 5.90 8.01 -1.53
N PHE A 286 5.62 8.30 -0.26
CA PHE A 286 5.46 9.66 0.26
C PHE A 286 6.71 10.50 -0.02
N GLY A 287 6.52 11.64 -0.67
CA GLY A 287 7.59 12.56 -1.08
C GLY A 287 8.24 12.23 -2.43
N ASN A 288 8.15 10.98 -2.89
CA ASN A 288 8.64 10.55 -4.20
C ASN A 288 7.50 10.41 -5.22
N ASN A 289 6.72 9.33 -5.09
CA ASN A 289 5.60 9.05 -6.00
C ASN A 289 4.36 9.85 -5.65
N THR A 290 4.17 10.15 -4.35
CA THR A 290 3.05 10.96 -3.86
C THR A 290 3.58 12.24 -3.23
N PRO A 291 3.36 13.42 -3.83
CA PRO A 291 3.85 14.70 -3.32
C PRO A 291 3.34 15.01 -1.91
N TYR A 292 4.13 15.78 -1.14
CA TYR A 292 3.79 16.20 0.23
C TYR A 292 2.40 16.82 0.32
N GLU A 293 2.09 17.78 -0.56
CA GLU A 293 0.82 18.53 -0.54
C GLU A 293 -0.40 17.62 -0.76
N VAL A 294 -0.24 16.52 -1.52
CA VAL A 294 -1.31 15.54 -1.72
C VAL A 294 -1.57 14.76 -0.43
N VAL A 295 -0.50 14.29 0.22
CA VAL A 295 -0.61 13.57 1.50
C VAL A 295 -1.15 14.50 2.59
N LYS A 296 -0.66 15.72 2.67
CA LYS A 296 -1.15 16.75 3.60
C LYS A 296 -2.65 17.00 3.43
N SER A 297 -3.12 17.14 2.19
CA SER A 297 -4.56 17.31 1.90
C SER A 297 -5.40 16.10 2.33
N MET A 298 -4.87 14.88 2.18
CA MET A 298 -5.54 13.67 2.67
C MET A 298 -5.65 13.64 4.19
N VAL A 299 -4.59 14.06 4.88
CA VAL A 299 -4.56 14.16 6.35
C VAL A 299 -5.51 15.24 6.84
N ASP A 300 -5.46 16.43 6.25
CA ASP A 300 -6.36 17.56 6.58
C ASP A 300 -7.83 17.16 6.42
N TYR A 301 -8.14 16.47 5.33
CA TYR A 301 -9.49 15.94 5.11
C TYR A 301 -9.88 14.93 6.20
N ALA A 302 -8.97 14.06 6.62
CA ALA A 302 -9.24 13.06 7.65
C ALA A 302 -9.37 13.70 9.05
N VAL A 303 -8.55 14.72 9.37
CA VAL A 303 -8.62 15.47 10.64
C VAL A 303 -9.94 16.22 10.77
N ASN A 304 -10.42 16.83 9.68
CA ASN A 304 -11.62 17.66 9.67
C ASN A 304 -12.92 16.88 9.42
N ARG A 305 -12.84 15.58 9.15
CA ARG A 305 -14.02 14.75 8.94
C ARG A 305 -14.66 14.41 10.29
N PRO A 306 -15.97 14.67 10.49
CA PRO A 306 -16.63 14.25 11.70
C PRO A 306 -16.50 12.74 11.91
N ALA A 307 -16.16 12.33 13.13
CA ALA A 307 -16.16 10.91 13.50
C ALA A 307 -17.56 10.33 13.24
N LYS A 308 -17.61 9.22 12.51
CA LYS A 308 -18.88 8.48 12.29
C LYS A 308 -19.28 7.74 13.53
#